data_508b11e897b34cf0c7d1bd2152f11b83
#
_entry.id   508b11e897b34cf0c7d1bd2152f11b83
#
_cell.length_a   1.000
_cell.length_b   1.000
_cell.length_c   1.000
_cell.angle_alpha   90.00
_cell.angle_beta   90.00
_cell.angle_gamma   90.00
#
_symmetry.space_group_name_H-M   'P 1'
#
loop_
_entity.id
_entity.type
_entity.pdbx_description
1 polymer ?
#
loop_
_entity_poly.entity_id
_entity_poly.type
_entity_poly.pdbx_seq_one_letter_code
_entity_poly.pdbx_strand_id
1 'polypeptide(L)'
;MMELSTRTLGDWLEHWALTTPDKEYIVYSDRNLRFTWKQFNERVDHMAKGLLAIGVKRGTHVGIWAGNVPDWLTFLYACAKIGAVAVTVNTNYKQAELEYLCQNSDMHTLCIVNGDRGNDDYVNMVYAMLPELKTSQRGYLKSKRFPCMKNVIYIGPEKYRGMYNTAEILLLGCNIDDDELLEAKAKVNCHDTVNMQYTSGTTGFPKGVMLTHYNISNNGFLTGEHMKFTSDDKLCVCVPLFHCFGVVLATMNCLTHGCTQVMVERFDPLLVLASVHKERCTALYGVPTMFIAELNHPMFDMFDMSSLRTGIMAAVSYTHLRAHET
;
A
#
# COMPACT_ATOMS: atom_id res chain seq x y z
N MET A 1 16.54 7.80 25.81
CA MET A 1 15.37 7.02 25.36
C MET A 1 14.86 7.72 24.11
N MET A 2 14.72 7.03 22.98
CA MET A 2 14.18 7.63 21.76
C MET A 2 12.71 8.01 21.99
N GLU A 3 12.33 9.25 21.69
CA GLU A 3 10.95 9.71 21.83
C GLU A 3 10.14 9.22 20.61
N LEU A 4 9.01 8.57 20.88
CA LEU A 4 8.12 8.09 19.83
C LEU A 4 7.25 9.22 19.30
N SER A 5 7.01 9.22 17.99
CA SER A 5 6.24 10.26 17.31
C SER A 5 4.74 10.07 17.51
N THR A 6 4.03 11.19 17.72
CA THR A 6 2.56 11.25 17.70
C THR A 6 2.00 11.76 16.37
N ARG A 7 2.83 11.90 15.33
CA ARG A 7 2.38 12.26 13.99
C ARG A 7 1.55 11.15 13.37
N THR A 8 0.46 11.51 12.72
CA THR A 8 -0.28 10.61 11.84
C THR A 8 0.50 10.34 10.55
N LEU A 9 0.07 9.35 9.75
CA LEU A 9 0.69 9.12 8.43
C LEU A 9 0.50 10.32 7.49
N GLY A 10 -0.65 11.02 7.63
CA GLY A 10 -0.91 12.25 6.89
C GLY A 10 0.08 13.36 7.27
N ASP A 11 0.31 13.56 8.58
CA ASP A 11 1.25 14.58 9.07
C ASP A 11 2.69 14.32 8.61
N TRP A 12 3.12 13.05 8.60
CA TRP A 12 4.44 12.68 8.08
C TRP A 12 4.58 13.00 6.60
N LEU A 13 3.58 12.65 5.79
CA LEU A 13 3.58 12.92 4.36
C LEU A 13 3.63 14.43 4.07
N GLU A 14 2.82 15.21 4.77
CA GLU A 14 2.79 16.68 4.64
C GLU A 14 4.10 17.33 5.11
N HIS A 15 4.68 16.81 6.18
CA HIS A 15 5.98 17.28 6.66
C HIS A 15 7.04 17.23 5.55
N TRP A 16 7.18 16.10 4.86
CA TRP A 16 8.15 15.98 3.78
C TRP A 16 7.76 16.75 2.52
N ALA A 17 6.48 16.84 2.22
CA ALA A 17 5.98 17.66 1.12
C ALA A 17 6.29 19.15 1.32
N LEU A 18 6.38 19.61 2.57
CA LEU A 18 6.74 21.00 2.92
C LEU A 18 8.25 21.20 3.04
N THR A 19 8.98 20.26 3.63
CA THR A 19 10.41 20.43 3.94
C THR A 19 11.34 20.02 2.80
N THR A 20 10.95 19.02 2.00
CA THR A 20 11.73 18.52 0.85
C THR A 20 10.83 18.25 -0.37
N PRO A 21 10.09 19.30 -0.86
CA PRO A 21 9.01 19.14 -1.84
C PRO A 21 9.45 18.46 -3.14
N ASP A 22 10.64 18.75 -3.61
CA ASP A 22 11.15 18.34 -4.92
C ASP A 22 11.93 17.01 -4.88
N LYS A 23 12.13 16.44 -3.69
CA LYS A 23 12.79 15.16 -3.54
C LYS A 23 11.84 14.01 -3.96
N GLU A 24 12.40 13.04 -4.68
CA GLU A 24 11.66 11.84 -5.08
C GLU A 24 11.23 11.02 -3.86
N TYR A 25 9.97 10.63 -3.83
CA TYR A 25 9.42 9.73 -2.81
C TYR A 25 9.09 8.35 -3.38
N ILE A 26 8.32 8.30 -4.46
CA ILE A 26 7.89 7.06 -5.11
C ILE A 26 8.45 7.00 -6.52
N VAL A 27 9.16 5.91 -6.84
CA VAL A 27 9.78 5.69 -8.15
C VAL A 27 9.42 4.28 -8.64
N TYR A 28 8.82 4.20 -9.83
CA TYR A 28 8.68 2.96 -10.61
C TYR A 28 9.67 3.03 -11.77
N SER A 29 10.83 2.40 -11.59
CA SER A 29 11.99 2.50 -12.48
C SER A 29 11.74 1.91 -13.87
N ASP A 30 10.92 0.86 -13.96
CA ASP A 30 10.57 0.12 -15.18
C ASP A 30 9.79 0.97 -16.20
N ARG A 31 8.97 1.91 -15.72
CA ARG A 31 8.12 2.78 -16.56
C ARG A 31 8.42 4.26 -16.40
N ASN A 32 9.50 4.58 -15.72
CA ASN A 32 9.93 5.96 -15.43
C ASN A 32 8.82 6.83 -14.80
N LEU A 33 7.95 6.22 -13.97
CA LEU A 33 6.95 6.94 -13.20
C LEU A 33 7.56 7.39 -11.87
N ARG A 34 7.56 8.70 -11.62
CA ARG A 34 8.20 9.30 -10.46
C ARG A 34 7.29 10.34 -9.82
N PHE A 35 7.23 10.35 -8.51
CA PHE A 35 6.55 11.37 -7.73
C PHE A 35 7.51 11.94 -6.71
N THR A 36 7.61 13.27 -6.67
CA THR A 36 8.23 13.97 -5.54
C THR A 36 7.29 13.91 -4.33
N TRP A 37 7.80 14.26 -3.14
CA TRP A 37 6.98 14.35 -1.93
C TRP A 37 5.77 15.28 -2.14
N LYS A 38 5.98 16.44 -2.75
CA LYS A 38 4.91 17.39 -3.05
C LYS A 38 3.88 16.81 -4.00
N GLN A 39 4.32 16.28 -5.15
CA GLN A 39 3.43 15.70 -6.16
C GLN A 39 2.62 14.52 -5.61
N PHE A 40 3.27 13.68 -4.79
CA PHE A 40 2.58 12.54 -4.18
C PHE A 40 1.57 13.00 -3.13
N ASN A 41 1.91 13.99 -2.31
CA ASN A 41 1.00 14.58 -1.33
C ASN A 41 -0.25 15.19 -2.00
N GLU A 42 -0.07 15.97 -3.08
CA GLU A 42 -1.17 16.53 -3.87
C GLU A 42 -2.07 15.44 -4.46
N ARG A 43 -1.47 14.37 -5.00
CA ARG A 43 -2.22 13.21 -5.50
C ARG A 43 -3.06 12.54 -4.39
N VAL A 44 -2.49 12.40 -3.21
CA VAL A 44 -3.18 11.84 -2.03
C VAL A 44 -4.33 12.74 -1.59
N ASP A 45 -4.15 14.06 -1.58
CA ASP A 45 -5.22 15.01 -1.22
C ASP A 45 -6.39 14.93 -2.22
N HIS A 46 -6.13 14.87 -3.52
CA HIS A 46 -7.17 14.67 -4.53
C HIS A 46 -7.92 13.34 -4.34
N MET A 47 -7.19 12.27 -4.04
CA MET A 47 -7.81 10.95 -3.77
C MET A 47 -8.63 10.99 -2.48
N ALA A 48 -8.15 11.63 -1.44
CA ALA A 48 -8.87 11.78 -0.17
C ALA A 48 -10.20 12.51 -0.36
N LYS A 49 -10.20 13.62 -1.11
CA LYS A 49 -11.43 14.31 -1.52
C LYS A 49 -12.36 13.39 -2.33
N GLY A 50 -11.82 12.61 -3.27
CA GLY A 50 -12.61 11.65 -4.04
C GLY A 50 -13.27 10.59 -3.16
N LEU A 51 -12.56 10.09 -2.15
CA LEU A 51 -13.12 9.15 -1.17
C LEU A 51 -14.21 9.80 -0.31
N LEU A 52 -14.02 11.05 0.14
CA LEU A 52 -15.08 11.82 0.83
C LEU A 52 -16.33 11.96 -0.04
N ALA A 53 -16.19 12.28 -1.32
CA ALA A 53 -17.29 12.46 -2.28
C ALA A 53 -18.16 11.20 -2.44
N ILE A 54 -17.60 10.01 -2.26
CA ILE A 54 -18.33 8.73 -2.31
C ILE A 54 -18.76 8.21 -0.93
N GLY A 55 -18.67 9.06 0.11
CA GLY A 55 -19.17 8.76 1.46
C GLY A 55 -18.19 8.03 2.38
N VAL A 56 -16.92 7.89 2.01
CA VAL A 56 -15.88 7.39 2.92
C VAL A 56 -15.56 8.48 3.95
N LYS A 57 -15.50 8.12 5.22
CA LYS A 57 -15.28 9.04 6.34
C LYS A 57 -14.50 8.34 7.45
N ARG A 58 -14.17 9.07 8.51
CA ARG A 58 -13.46 8.52 9.68
C ARG A 58 -14.14 7.25 10.18
N GLY A 59 -13.32 6.20 10.38
CA GLY A 59 -13.76 4.86 10.80
C GLY A 59 -14.36 4.00 9.67
N THR A 60 -14.45 4.51 8.44
CA THR A 60 -14.89 3.70 7.29
C THR A 60 -13.79 2.76 6.83
N HIS A 61 -14.13 1.49 6.58
CA HIS A 61 -13.18 0.48 6.12
C HIS A 61 -13.12 0.43 4.58
N VAL A 62 -11.90 0.59 4.07
CA VAL A 62 -11.59 0.59 2.61
C VAL A 62 -10.62 -0.53 2.31
N GLY A 63 -11.08 -1.56 1.61
CA GLY A 63 -10.24 -2.68 1.17
C GLY A 63 -9.37 -2.30 -0.03
N ILE A 64 -8.09 -2.69 -0.01
CA ILE A 64 -7.17 -2.53 -1.14
C ILE A 64 -6.70 -3.92 -1.57
N TRP A 65 -7.24 -4.41 -2.68
CA TRP A 65 -6.93 -5.71 -3.26
C TRP A 65 -6.15 -5.56 -4.56
N ALA A 66 -4.87 -5.31 -4.39
CA ALA A 66 -3.95 -5.03 -5.49
C ALA A 66 -2.51 -5.41 -5.12
N GLY A 67 -1.67 -5.66 -6.12
CA GLY A 67 -0.22 -5.68 -5.97
C GLY A 67 0.35 -4.29 -5.67
N ASN A 68 1.66 -4.12 -5.82
CA ASN A 68 2.32 -2.84 -5.53
C ASN A 68 2.09 -1.80 -6.64
N VAL A 69 0.86 -1.66 -7.12
CA VAL A 69 0.51 -0.67 -8.16
C VAL A 69 0.65 0.76 -7.63
N PRO A 70 0.86 1.77 -8.50
CA PRO A 70 1.11 3.16 -8.07
C PRO A 70 0.03 3.73 -7.14
N ASP A 71 -1.24 3.41 -7.37
CA ASP A 71 -2.34 3.93 -6.56
C ASP A 71 -2.54 3.22 -5.23
N TRP A 72 -1.86 2.09 -4.97
CA TRP A 72 -1.99 1.38 -3.69
C TRP A 72 -1.66 2.29 -2.50
N LEU A 73 -0.50 2.94 -2.55
CA LEU A 73 -0.08 3.89 -1.51
C LEU A 73 -0.93 5.17 -1.52
N THR A 74 -1.40 5.60 -2.70
CA THR A 74 -2.32 6.75 -2.81
C THR A 74 -3.61 6.49 -2.01
N PHE A 75 -4.22 5.31 -2.13
CA PHE A 75 -5.39 4.93 -1.34
C PHE A 75 -5.09 4.81 0.15
N LEU A 76 -3.96 4.20 0.53
CA LEU A 76 -3.56 4.08 1.93
C LEU A 76 -3.46 5.46 2.61
N TYR A 77 -2.72 6.38 2.01
CA TYR A 77 -2.53 7.71 2.58
C TYR A 77 -3.78 8.58 2.50
N ALA A 78 -4.60 8.41 1.47
CA ALA A 78 -5.88 9.08 1.38
C ALA A 78 -6.83 8.65 2.52
N CYS A 79 -6.92 7.35 2.78
CA CYS A 79 -7.64 6.82 3.95
C CYS A 79 -7.07 7.39 5.26
N ALA A 80 -5.73 7.38 5.39
CA ALA A 80 -5.06 7.90 6.58
C ALA A 80 -5.38 9.37 6.86
N LYS A 81 -5.42 10.21 5.82
CA LYS A 81 -5.71 11.66 5.97
C LYS A 81 -7.14 11.96 6.42
N ILE A 82 -8.11 11.14 6.05
CA ILE A 82 -9.52 11.34 6.42
C ILE A 82 -9.99 10.45 7.57
N GLY A 83 -9.06 9.71 8.20
CA GLY A 83 -9.34 8.82 9.32
C GLY A 83 -10.08 7.54 8.95
N ALA A 84 -10.12 7.18 7.67
CA ALA A 84 -10.61 5.87 7.22
C ALA A 84 -9.56 4.78 7.47
N VAL A 85 -9.99 3.53 7.53
CA VAL A 85 -9.14 2.37 7.81
C VAL A 85 -8.85 1.62 6.52
N ALA A 86 -7.58 1.57 6.10
CA ALA A 86 -7.17 0.75 4.96
C ALA A 86 -7.09 -0.73 5.38
N VAL A 87 -7.94 -1.56 4.77
CA VAL A 87 -7.94 -3.02 4.97
C VAL A 87 -7.10 -3.65 3.86
N THR A 88 -5.97 -4.23 4.21
CA THR A 88 -5.08 -4.84 3.22
C THR A 88 -5.59 -6.24 2.85
N VAL A 89 -5.71 -6.49 1.54
CA VAL A 89 -6.24 -7.75 1.02
C VAL A 89 -5.14 -8.51 0.30
N ASN A 90 -4.89 -9.74 0.73
CA ASN A 90 -3.90 -10.62 0.12
C ASN A 90 -4.27 -10.94 -1.34
N THR A 91 -3.38 -10.68 -2.27
CA THR A 91 -3.58 -10.93 -3.71
C THR A 91 -3.73 -12.40 -4.08
N ASN A 92 -3.38 -13.31 -3.18
CA ASN A 92 -3.59 -14.75 -3.39
C ASN A 92 -4.99 -15.23 -2.94
N TYR A 93 -5.80 -14.38 -2.31
CA TYR A 93 -7.14 -14.75 -1.87
C TYR A 93 -8.02 -15.11 -3.06
N LYS A 94 -8.78 -16.18 -2.88
CA LYS A 94 -9.85 -16.57 -3.78
C LYS A 94 -11.19 -16.03 -3.24
N GLN A 95 -12.27 -16.30 -3.96
CA GLN A 95 -13.57 -15.73 -3.65
C GLN A 95 -14.01 -15.96 -2.19
N ALA A 96 -13.80 -17.16 -1.65
CA ALA A 96 -14.25 -17.49 -0.28
C ALA A 96 -13.52 -16.68 0.80
N GLU A 97 -12.19 -16.54 0.66
CA GLU A 97 -11.40 -15.72 1.60
C GLU A 97 -11.74 -14.23 1.48
N LEU A 98 -11.96 -13.75 0.25
CA LEU A 98 -12.37 -12.37 0.01
C LEU A 98 -13.75 -12.08 0.63
N GLU A 99 -14.72 -12.97 0.45
CA GLU A 99 -16.05 -12.86 1.03
C GLU A 99 -16.00 -12.80 2.55
N TYR A 100 -15.25 -13.72 3.16
CA TYR A 100 -15.03 -13.71 4.60
C TYR A 100 -14.44 -12.38 5.09
N LEU A 101 -13.37 -11.93 4.43
CA LEU A 101 -12.70 -10.67 4.80
C LEU A 101 -13.64 -9.49 4.68
N CYS A 102 -14.38 -9.37 3.57
CA CYS A 102 -15.34 -8.27 3.36
C CYS A 102 -16.46 -8.22 4.42
N GLN A 103 -16.94 -9.39 4.86
CA GLN A 103 -17.94 -9.48 5.93
C GLN A 103 -17.34 -9.17 7.30
N ASN A 104 -16.19 -9.79 7.62
CA ASN A 104 -15.57 -9.66 8.93
C ASN A 104 -15.03 -8.25 9.20
N SER A 105 -14.63 -7.52 8.13
CA SER A 105 -14.16 -6.14 8.25
C SER A 105 -15.25 -5.08 8.09
N ASP A 106 -16.54 -5.44 7.96
CA ASP A 106 -17.62 -4.48 7.66
C ASP A 106 -17.21 -3.53 6.51
N MET A 107 -16.65 -4.10 5.44
CA MET A 107 -16.05 -3.35 4.36
C MET A 107 -17.09 -2.47 3.65
N HIS A 108 -16.78 -1.17 3.56
CA HIS A 108 -17.61 -0.18 2.89
C HIS A 108 -17.24 0.02 1.42
N THR A 109 -15.94 0.07 1.14
CA THR A 109 -15.41 0.30 -0.22
C THR A 109 -14.34 -0.73 -0.50
N LEU A 110 -14.37 -1.35 -1.68
CA LEU A 110 -13.35 -2.30 -2.14
C LEU A 110 -12.67 -1.75 -3.39
N CYS A 111 -11.35 -1.49 -3.29
CA CYS A 111 -10.49 -1.09 -4.40
C CYS A 111 -9.81 -2.32 -4.98
N ILE A 112 -9.90 -2.54 -6.29
CA ILE A 112 -9.37 -3.73 -6.99
C ILE A 112 -8.58 -3.35 -8.23
N VAL A 113 -7.63 -4.17 -8.60
CA VAL A 113 -7.08 -4.27 -9.97
C VAL A 113 -7.51 -5.60 -10.58
N ASN A 114 -7.30 -5.81 -11.87
CA ASN A 114 -7.33 -7.18 -12.39
C ASN A 114 -6.07 -7.93 -11.94
N GLY A 115 -6.22 -9.22 -11.67
CA GLY A 115 -5.08 -10.06 -11.30
C GLY A 115 -4.16 -10.30 -12.49
N ASP A 116 -2.86 -10.26 -12.25
CA ASP A 116 -1.82 -10.40 -13.29
C ASP A 116 -1.59 -11.84 -13.75
N ARG A 117 -2.15 -12.80 -13.04
CA ARG A 117 -2.03 -14.22 -13.38
C ARG A 117 -3.26 -14.61 -14.18
N GLY A 118 -3.13 -15.00 -15.42
CA GLY A 118 -4.17 -15.25 -16.41
C GLY A 118 -5.46 -15.98 -15.98
N ASN A 119 -5.54 -16.43 -14.72
CA ASN A 119 -6.73 -17.02 -14.07
C ASN A 119 -7.23 -16.18 -12.88
N ASP A 120 -6.59 -15.06 -12.51
CA ASP A 120 -7.00 -14.23 -11.38
C ASP A 120 -7.82 -13.05 -11.89
N ASP A 121 -9.02 -13.33 -12.37
CA ASP A 121 -9.98 -12.32 -12.79
C ASP A 121 -10.74 -11.77 -11.57
N TYR A 122 -10.12 -10.80 -10.89
CA TYR A 122 -10.71 -10.18 -9.69
C TYR A 122 -12.04 -9.49 -10.00
N VAL A 123 -12.19 -8.94 -11.19
CA VAL A 123 -13.45 -8.30 -11.61
C VAL A 123 -14.57 -9.32 -11.65
N ASN A 124 -14.34 -10.48 -12.26
CA ASN A 124 -15.35 -11.54 -12.29
C ASN A 124 -15.61 -12.15 -10.92
N MET A 125 -14.59 -12.30 -10.07
CA MET A 125 -14.78 -12.74 -8.67
C MET A 125 -15.65 -11.74 -7.89
N VAL A 126 -15.43 -10.43 -8.06
CA VAL A 126 -16.25 -9.40 -7.43
C VAL A 126 -17.68 -9.39 -7.98
N TYR A 127 -17.90 -9.59 -9.28
CA TYR A 127 -19.24 -9.75 -9.83
C TYR A 127 -19.96 -11.02 -9.35
N ALA A 128 -19.23 -12.11 -9.12
CA ALA A 128 -19.80 -13.33 -8.54
C ALA A 128 -20.19 -13.11 -7.06
N MET A 129 -19.38 -12.38 -6.32
CA MET A 129 -19.64 -12.03 -4.92
C MET A 129 -20.77 -11.00 -4.78
N LEU A 130 -20.83 -10.01 -5.67
CA LEU A 130 -21.74 -8.87 -5.67
C LEU A 130 -22.49 -8.74 -7.01
N PRO A 131 -23.39 -9.69 -7.35
CA PRO A 131 -24.09 -9.67 -8.63
C PRO A 131 -24.94 -8.42 -8.82
N GLU A 132 -25.34 -7.76 -7.72
CA GLU A 132 -26.10 -6.50 -7.72
C GLU A 132 -25.35 -5.35 -8.42
N LEU A 133 -24.01 -5.40 -8.50
CA LEU A 133 -23.20 -4.40 -9.22
C LEU A 133 -23.58 -4.27 -10.69
N LYS A 134 -24.01 -5.37 -11.32
CA LYS A 134 -24.39 -5.37 -12.75
C LYS A 134 -25.64 -4.53 -13.05
N THR A 135 -26.46 -4.27 -12.04
CA THR A 135 -27.72 -3.51 -12.17
C THR A 135 -27.73 -2.22 -11.35
N SER A 136 -26.84 -2.07 -10.38
CA SER A 136 -26.74 -0.88 -9.53
C SER A 136 -26.09 0.29 -10.25
N GLN A 137 -26.55 1.50 -9.90
CA GLN A 137 -25.79 2.70 -10.16
C GLN A 137 -24.60 2.77 -9.19
N ARG A 138 -23.51 3.43 -9.60
CA ARG A 138 -22.33 3.67 -8.76
C ARG A 138 -22.73 4.46 -7.50
N GLY A 139 -22.20 4.05 -6.35
CA GLY A 139 -22.55 4.64 -5.05
C GLY A 139 -23.88 4.18 -4.46
N TYR A 140 -24.67 3.40 -5.19
CA TYR A 140 -25.99 2.93 -4.74
C TYR A 140 -26.08 1.41 -4.61
N LEU A 141 -24.94 0.75 -4.42
CA LEU A 141 -24.91 -0.70 -4.19
C LEU A 141 -25.68 -1.06 -2.92
N LYS A 142 -26.60 -2.01 -3.03
CA LYS A 142 -27.36 -2.59 -1.92
C LYS A 142 -27.26 -4.10 -1.99
N SER A 143 -26.36 -4.68 -1.24
CA SER A 143 -26.25 -6.13 -1.11
C SER A 143 -26.80 -6.60 0.23
N LYS A 144 -27.65 -7.62 0.21
CA LYS A 144 -28.12 -8.27 1.44
C LYS A 144 -26.99 -9.04 2.13
N ARG A 145 -26.06 -9.56 1.34
CA ARG A 145 -24.95 -10.38 1.80
C ARG A 145 -23.82 -9.54 2.38
N PHE A 146 -23.65 -8.30 1.87
CA PHE A 146 -22.64 -7.35 2.30
C PHE A 146 -23.29 -5.97 2.57
N PRO A 147 -24.03 -5.82 3.66
CA PRO A 147 -24.87 -4.62 3.89
C PRO A 147 -24.05 -3.34 4.07
N CYS A 148 -22.80 -3.44 4.52
CA CYS A 148 -21.88 -2.31 4.66
C CYS A 148 -21.26 -1.87 3.33
N MET A 149 -21.17 -2.76 2.32
CA MET A 149 -20.55 -2.48 1.04
C MET A 149 -21.36 -1.48 0.21
N LYS A 150 -20.77 -0.34 -0.13
CA LYS A 150 -21.40 0.72 -0.92
C LYS A 150 -20.71 0.94 -2.25
N ASN A 151 -19.38 0.78 -2.30
CA ASN A 151 -18.60 1.11 -3.47
C ASN A 151 -17.63 -0.01 -3.83
N VAL A 152 -17.42 -0.17 -5.13
CA VAL A 152 -16.25 -0.87 -5.69
C VAL A 152 -15.54 0.10 -6.60
N ILE A 153 -14.21 0.20 -6.46
CA ILE A 153 -13.36 1.06 -7.26
C ILE A 153 -12.37 0.17 -8.02
N TYR A 154 -12.36 0.31 -9.34
CA TYR A 154 -11.32 -0.28 -10.16
C TYR A 154 -10.11 0.64 -10.22
N ILE A 155 -8.95 0.17 -9.83
CA ILE A 155 -7.68 0.90 -9.88
C ILE A 155 -7.13 0.80 -11.30
N GLY A 156 -7.44 1.77 -12.13
CA GLY A 156 -7.07 1.83 -13.53
C GLY A 156 -8.03 2.70 -14.33
N PRO A 157 -7.80 2.85 -15.64
CA PRO A 157 -8.64 3.65 -16.53
C PRO A 157 -9.89 2.91 -17.03
N GLU A 158 -9.93 1.58 -16.90
CA GLU A 158 -11.00 0.74 -17.43
C GLU A 158 -12.32 1.01 -16.70
N LYS A 159 -13.43 0.82 -17.42
CA LYS A 159 -14.78 1.04 -16.91
C LYS A 159 -15.53 -0.28 -16.77
N TYR A 160 -15.96 -0.57 -15.58
CA TYR A 160 -16.79 -1.72 -15.25
C TYR A 160 -18.16 -1.30 -14.74
N ARG A 161 -19.19 -2.05 -15.09
CA ARG A 161 -20.56 -1.75 -14.68
C ARG A 161 -20.68 -1.75 -13.14
N GLY A 162 -21.29 -0.69 -12.58
CA GLY A 162 -21.49 -0.55 -11.13
C GLY A 162 -20.23 -0.16 -10.33
N MET A 163 -19.04 -0.17 -10.96
CA MET A 163 -17.78 0.21 -10.31
C MET A 163 -17.35 1.63 -10.72
N TYR A 164 -16.77 2.37 -9.81
CA TYR A 164 -15.99 3.55 -10.14
C TYR A 164 -14.63 3.12 -10.71
N ASN A 165 -13.94 4.02 -11.42
CA ASN A 165 -12.51 3.89 -11.69
C ASN A 165 -11.73 5.04 -11.02
N THR A 166 -10.39 4.93 -10.99
CA THR A 166 -9.54 5.93 -10.33
C THR A 166 -9.80 7.35 -10.87
N ALA A 167 -9.94 7.52 -12.20
CA ALA A 167 -10.16 8.84 -12.79
C ALA A 167 -11.50 9.46 -12.36
N GLU A 168 -12.54 8.65 -12.23
CA GLU A 168 -13.86 9.10 -11.78
C GLU A 168 -13.84 9.50 -10.30
N ILE A 169 -13.09 8.79 -9.45
CA ILE A 169 -12.91 9.18 -8.04
C ILE A 169 -12.21 10.53 -7.95
N LEU A 170 -11.12 10.72 -8.69
CA LEU A 170 -10.41 12.01 -8.72
C LEU A 170 -11.31 13.15 -9.21
N LEU A 171 -12.12 12.91 -10.25
CA LEU A 171 -13.07 13.90 -10.76
C LEU A 171 -14.15 14.26 -9.73
N LEU A 172 -14.69 13.28 -9.01
CA LEU A 172 -15.67 13.54 -7.95
C LEU A 172 -15.05 14.36 -6.81
N GLY A 173 -13.77 14.16 -6.52
CA GLY A 173 -13.04 14.94 -5.55
C GLY A 173 -12.97 16.44 -5.85
N CYS A 174 -13.12 16.85 -7.11
CA CYS A 174 -13.19 18.28 -7.48
C CYS A 174 -14.43 18.99 -6.92
N ASN A 175 -15.46 18.27 -6.46
CA ASN A 175 -16.64 18.84 -5.82
C ASN A 175 -16.49 19.00 -4.29
N ILE A 176 -15.38 18.57 -3.72
CA ILE A 176 -15.05 18.69 -2.28
C ILE A 176 -14.11 19.86 -2.08
N ASP A 177 -14.52 20.80 -1.24
CA ASP A 177 -13.71 21.97 -0.92
C ASP A 177 -12.47 21.62 -0.09
N ASP A 178 -11.45 22.48 -0.14
CA ASP A 178 -10.23 22.30 0.67
C ASP A 178 -10.55 22.32 2.17
N ASP A 179 -11.48 23.17 2.59
CA ASP A 179 -11.91 23.28 3.99
C ASP A 179 -12.53 21.98 4.49
N GLU A 180 -13.31 21.26 3.67
CA GLU A 180 -13.90 19.97 4.03
C GLU A 180 -12.81 18.89 4.25
N LEU A 181 -11.78 18.88 3.39
CA LEU A 181 -10.63 18.01 3.59
C LEU A 181 -9.86 18.38 4.87
N LEU A 182 -9.61 19.68 5.11
CA LEU A 182 -8.94 20.17 6.31
C LEU A 182 -9.70 19.79 7.59
N GLU A 183 -11.02 19.93 7.59
CA GLU A 183 -11.86 19.49 8.72
C GLU A 183 -11.79 17.98 8.95
N ALA A 184 -11.76 17.17 7.89
CA ALA A 184 -11.61 15.73 8.00
C ALA A 184 -10.25 15.37 8.62
N LYS A 185 -9.17 15.98 8.13
CA LYS A 185 -7.80 15.79 8.64
C LYS A 185 -7.67 16.18 10.10
N ALA A 186 -8.25 17.32 10.51
CA ALA A 186 -8.18 17.83 11.89
C ALA A 186 -8.82 16.88 12.93
N LYS A 187 -9.69 15.96 12.49
CA LYS A 187 -10.36 14.98 13.36
C LYS A 187 -9.55 13.70 13.55
N VAL A 188 -8.45 13.52 12.82
CA VAL A 188 -7.64 12.29 12.88
C VAL A 188 -6.65 12.37 14.03
N ASN A 189 -6.56 11.28 14.81
CA ASN A 189 -5.64 11.16 15.94
C ASN A 189 -4.63 10.04 15.68
N CYS A 190 -3.42 10.15 16.21
CA CYS A 190 -2.39 9.12 16.05
C CYS A 190 -2.79 7.74 16.62
N HIS A 191 -3.72 7.69 17.55
CA HIS A 191 -4.28 6.45 18.11
C HIS A 191 -5.52 5.93 17.37
N ASP A 192 -5.98 6.62 16.34
CA ASP A 192 -7.01 6.07 15.46
C ASP A 192 -6.45 4.87 14.68
N THR A 193 -7.29 3.86 14.46
CA THR A 193 -6.95 2.74 13.59
C THR A 193 -6.81 3.25 12.14
N VAL A 194 -5.68 2.98 11.51
CA VAL A 194 -5.41 3.40 10.12
C VAL A 194 -5.30 2.21 9.16
N ASN A 195 -4.94 1.05 9.70
CA ASN A 195 -4.73 -0.15 8.89
C ASN A 195 -5.27 -1.39 9.59
N MET A 196 -5.86 -2.28 8.83
CA MET A 196 -6.27 -3.60 9.30
C MET A 196 -5.54 -4.66 8.50
N GLN A 197 -4.73 -5.47 9.19
CA GLN A 197 -3.96 -6.57 8.63
C GLN A 197 -4.60 -7.91 8.98
N TYR A 198 -4.79 -8.78 8.00
CA TYR A 198 -5.29 -10.12 8.24
C TYR A 198 -4.15 -11.11 8.38
N THR A 199 -4.11 -11.82 9.51
CA THR A 199 -3.13 -12.86 9.77
C THR A 199 -3.72 -14.24 9.51
N SER A 200 -2.89 -15.16 8.99
CA SER A 200 -3.25 -16.59 8.97
C SER A 200 -3.29 -17.10 10.42
N GLY A 201 -4.49 -17.17 10.99
CA GLY A 201 -4.67 -17.68 12.36
C GLY A 201 -4.30 -19.15 12.45
N THR A 202 -3.67 -19.56 13.56
CA THR A 202 -3.37 -20.98 13.86
C THR A 202 -4.63 -21.80 14.16
N THR A 203 -5.79 -21.15 14.33
CA THR A 203 -7.04 -21.75 14.83
C THR A 203 -8.23 -21.60 13.88
N GLY A 204 -8.02 -21.49 12.55
CA GLY A 204 -9.11 -21.40 11.57
C GLY A 204 -9.07 -20.13 10.72
N PHE A 205 -10.10 -19.31 10.76
CA PHE A 205 -10.23 -18.12 9.91
C PHE A 205 -9.22 -17.01 10.26
N PRO A 206 -8.73 -16.25 9.25
CA PRO A 206 -7.84 -15.13 9.46
C PRO A 206 -8.44 -14.08 10.42
N LYS A 207 -7.60 -13.49 11.26
CA LYS A 207 -8.00 -12.45 12.22
C LYS A 207 -7.55 -11.09 11.73
N GLY A 208 -8.46 -10.11 11.77
CA GLY A 208 -8.16 -8.71 11.46
C GLY A 208 -7.49 -8.01 12.64
N VAL A 209 -6.23 -7.67 12.49
CA VAL A 209 -5.46 -6.91 13.50
C VAL A 209 -5.58 -5.43 13.19
N MET A 210 -6.16 -4.66 14.10
CA MET A 210 -6.32 -3.21 13.96
C MET A 210 -5.05 -2.50 14.43
N LEU A 211 -4.43 -1.75 13.53
CA LEU A 211 -3.18 -1.03 13.76
C LEU A 211 -3.42 0.47 13.68
N THR A 212 -2.94 1.21 14.68
CA THR A 212 -3.04 2.67 14.72
C THR A 212 -1.92 3.34 13.94
N HIS A 213 -2.08 4.63 13.62
CA HIS A 213 -0.98 5.45 13.07
C HIS A 213 0.25 5.35 13.97
N TYR A 214 0.05 5.44 15.29
CA TYR A 214 1.12 5.36 16.28
C TYR A 214 1.87 4.02 16.23
N ASN A 215 1.15 2.90 16.10
CA ASN A 215 1.79 1.58 16.03
C ASN A 215 2.69 1.45 14.81
N ILE A 216 2.15 1.71 13.61
CA ILE A 216 2.87 1.39 12.38
C ILE A 216 3.96 2.41 12.05
N SER A 217 3.73 3.71 12.31
CA SER A 217 4.75 4.73 12.04
C SER A 217 5.95 4.58 12.99
N ASN A 218 5.71 4.35 14.27
CA ASN A 218 6.81 4.16 15.22
C ASN A 218 7.55 2.82 15.02
N ASN A 219 6.87 1.77 14.56
CA ASN A 219 7.56 0.55 14.17
C ASN A 219 8.51 0.79 12.98
N GLY A 220 8.04 1.50 11.93
CA GLY A 220 8.88 1.91 10.81
C GLY A 220 10.03 2.82 11.24
N PHE A 221 9.74 3.81 12.11
CA PHE A 221 10.75 4.71 12.67
C PHE A 221 11.85 3.96 13.40
N LEU A 222 11.51 3.11 14.38
CA LEU A 222 12.49 2.33 15.14
C LEU A 222 13.32 1.40 14.24
N THR A 223 12.69 0.79 13.23
CA THR A 223 13.40 -0.06 12.26
C THR A 223 14.43 0.74 11.48
N GLY A 224 14.06 1.93 10.98
CA GLY A 224 14.97 2.78 10.22
C GLY A 224 16.12 3.32 11.07
N GLU A 225 15.86 3.72 12.30
CA GLU A 225 16.89 4.14 13.26
C GLU A 225 17.93 3.04 13.50
N HIS A 226 17.50 1.80 13.73
CA HIS A 226 18.41 0.66 13.91
C HIS A 226 19.22 0.35 12.66
N MET A 227 18.65 0.54 11.48
CA MET A 227 19.30 0.36 10.20
C MET A 227 20.06 1.60 9.72
N LYS A 228 20.04 2.68 10.50
CA LYS A 228 20.68 3.99 10.22
C LYS A 228 20.22 4.57 8.87
N PHE A 229 18.90 4.53 8.64
CA PHE A 229 18.32 5.19 7.48
C PHE A 229 18.42 6.70 7.62
N THR A 230 18.67 7.34 6.50
CA THR A 230 18.66 8.80 6.34
C THR A 230 17.80 9.18 5.16
N SER A 231 17.54 10.46 5.01
CA SER A 231 16.77 10.92 3.85
C SER A 231 17.45 10.62 2.50
N ASP A 232 18.75 10.37 2.47
CA ASP A 232 19.48 10.06 1.22
C ASP A 232 19.35 8.61 0.77
N ASP A 233 18.76 7.76 1.61
CA ASP A 233 18.55 6.36 1.28
C ASP A 233 17.45 6.14 0.25
N LYS A 234 17.67 5.11 -0.56
CA LYS A 234 16.70 4.59 -1.52
C LYS A 234 16.44 3.12 -1.24
N LEU A 235 15.21 2.79 -0.86
CA LEU A 235 14.81 1.41 -0.58
C LEU A 235 14.12 0.79 -1.79
N CYS A 236 14.66 -0.31 -2.32
CA CYS A 236 13.96 -1.13 -3.29
C CYS A 236 12.88 -1.97 -2.58
N VAL A 237 11.61 -1.73 -2.95
CA VAL A 237 10.43 -2.36 -2.34
C VAL A 237 9.83 -3.37 -3.32
N CYS A 238 10.26 -4.64 -3.21
CA CYS A 238 9.72 -5.75 -3.98
C CYS A 238 8.81 -6.68 -3.16
N VAL A 239 8.74 -6.45 -1.84
CA VAL A 239 7.84 -7.16 -0.93
C VAL A 239 6.42 -6.63 -1.02
N PRO A 240 5.38 -7.49 -0.85
CA PRO A 240 3.99 -7.07 -1.06
C PRO A 240 3.53 -5.99 -0.06
N LEU A 241 2.91 -4.92 -0.57
CA LEU A 241 2.32 -3.86 0.26
C LEU A 241 1.11 -4.31 1.08
N PHE A 242 0.40 -5.35 0.66
CA PHE A 242 -0.70 -5.89 1.47
C PHE A 242 -0.24 -6.62 2.74
N HIS A 243 1.06 -6.88 2.88
CA HIS A 243 1.66 -7.51 4.05
C HIS A 243 2.43 -6.47 4.89
N CYS A 244 2.50 -6.67 6.22
CA CYS A 244 3.22 -5.77 7.13
C CYS A 244 4.69 -5.56 6.75
N PHE A 245 5.34 -6.52 6.09
CA PHE A 245 6.71 -6.37 5.60
C PHE A 245 6.82 -5.22 4.57
N GLY A 246 5.87 -5.11 3.65
CA GLY A 246 5.82 -4.02 2.68
C GLY A 246 5.29 -2.72 3.27
N VAL A 247 4.09 -2.73 3.88
CA VAL A 247 3.46 -1.49 4.33
C VAL A 247 4.07 -0.93 5.61
N VAL A 248 4.46 -1.77 6.58
CA VAL A 248 5.01 -1.27 7.85
C VAL A 248 6.53 -1.17 7.79
N LEU A 249 7.24 -2.28 7.54
CA LEU A 249 8.70 -2.24 7.61
C LEU A 249 9.33 -1.44 6.47
N ALA A 250 8.83 -1.55 5.23
CA ALA A 250 9.39 -0.80 4.12
C ALA A 250 8.80 0.62 4.02
N THR A 251 7.47 0.74 3.85
CA THR A 251 6.85 2.04 3.55
C THR A 251 6.93 3.00 4.74
N MET A 252 6.64 2.56 5.97
CA MET A 252 6.70 3.46 7.13
C MET A 252 8.13 3.83 7.49
N ASN A 253 9.13 2.95 7.26
CA ASN A 253 10.52 3.32 7.38
C ASN A 253 10.87 4.49 6.44
N CYS A 254 10.52 4.37 5.14
CA CYS A 254 10.77 5.43 4.19
C CYS A 254 10.00 6.72 4.53
N LEU A 255 8.75 6.60 4.98
CA LEU A 255 7.95 7.75 5.39
C LEU A 255 8.57 8.52 6.55
N THR A 256 9.03 7.82 7.59
CA THR A 256 9.53 8.45 8.81
C THR A 256 10.94 9.05 8.65
N HIS A 257 11.73 8.55 7.68
CA HIS A 257 13.10 9.02 7.41
C HIS A 257 13.24 9.88 6.15
N GLY A 258 12.14 10.13 5.42
CA GLY A 258 12.18 10.92 4.19
C GLY A 258 12.91 10.26 3.03
N CYS A 259 12.94 8.92 3.00
CA CYS A 259 13.63 8.13 1.99
C CYS A 259 12.83 8.00 0.70
N THR A 260 13.52 7.67 -0.40
CA THR A 260 12.88 7.29 -1.66
C THR A 260 12.51 5.81 -1.64
N GLN A 261 11.29 5.47 -2.07
CA GLN A 261 10.86 4.11 -2.34
C GLN A 261 10.97 3.80 -3.83
N VAL A 262 11.82 2.86 -4.20
CA VAL A 262 11.92 2.34 -5.57
C VAL A 262 11.04 1.08 -5.63
N MET A 263 9.87 1.23 -6.22
CA MET A 263 8.81 0.24 -6.21
C MET A 263 8.97 -0.78 -7.32
N VAL A 264 8.85 -2.04 -6.97
CA VAL A 264 8.67 -3.15 -7.92
C VAL A 264 7.23 -3.65 -7.78
N GLU A 265 6.43 -3.47 -8.82
CA GLU A 265 4.99 -3.77 -8.77
C GLU A 265 4.72 -5.24 -8.48
N ARG A 266 5.53 -6.09 -9.09
CA ARG A 266 5.52 -7.54 -8.88
C ARG A 266 6.94 -8.04 -8.84
N PHE A 267 7.22 -8.91 -7.87
CA PHE A 267 8.55 -9.50 -7.77
C PHE A 267 8.94 -10.22 -9.07
N ASP A 268 10.02 -9.75 -9.66
CA ASP A 268 10.76 -10.35 -10.75
C ASP A 268 12.25 -10.09 -10.45
N PRO A 269 13.10 -11.12 -10.38
CA PRO A 269 14.50 -10.94 -9.97
C PRO A 269 15.27 -10.01 -10.91
N LEU A 270 15.02 -10.08 -12.23
CA LEU A 270 15.66 -9.18 -13.19
C LEU A 270 15.25 -7.73 -12.97
N LEU A 271 13.96 -7.49 -12.74
CA LEU A 271 13.45 -6.15 -12.49
C LEU A 271 13.99 -5.57 -11.17
N VAL A 272 14.15 -6.39 -10.12
CA VAL A 272 14.79 -5.96 -8.86
C VAL A 272 16.22 -5.56 -9.10
N LEU A 273 17.04 -6.43 -9.73
CA LEU A 273 18.45 -6.15 -10.05
C LEU A 273 18.61 -4.88 -10.89
N ALA A 274 17.78 -4.73 -11.93
CA ALA A 274 17.78 -3.54 -12.80
C ALA A 274 17.40 -2.27 -12.03
N SER A 275 16.41 -2.36 -11.14
CA SER A 275 15.97 -1.22 -10.32
C SER A 275 17.03 -0.79 -9.30
N VAL A 276 17.67 -1.74 -8.63
CA VAL A 276 18.79 -1.47 -7.69
C VAL A 276 19.94 -0.79 -8.42
N HIS A 277 20.36 -1.36 -9.56
CA HIS A 277 21.45 -0.82 -10.37
C HIS A 277 21.14 0.60 -10.87
N LYS A 278 19.99 0.78 -11.54
CA LYS A 278 19.62 2.04 -12.20
C LYS A 278 19.40 3.17 -11.20
N GLU A 279 18.69 2.90 -10.12
CA GLU A 279 18.34 3.91 -9.13
C GLU A 279 19.39 4.05 -8.01
N ARG A 280 20.43 3.21 -8.02
CA ARG A 280 21.46 3.18 -6.97
C ARG A 280 20.83 2.98 -5.59
N CYS A 281 19.96 1.97 -5.47
CA CYS A 281 19.30 1.69 -4.19
C CYS A 281 20.33 1.36 -3.11
N THR A 282 20.13 1.89 -1.91
CA THR A 282 21.00 1.67 -0.76
C THR A 282 20.50 0.58 0.17
N ALA A 283 19.26 0.15 -0.01
CA ALA A 283 18.64 -0.92 0.75
C ALA A 283 17.71 -1.78 -0.11
N LEU A 284 17.61 -3.07 0.26
CA LEU A 284 16.73 -4.05 -0.38
C LEU A 284 16.09 -4.93 0.69
N TYR A 285 14.76 -5.09 0.63
CA TYR A 285 14.01 -6.00 1.51
C TYR A 285 13.46 -7.17 0.71
N GLY A 286 13.59 -8.37 1.25
CA GLY A 286 13.08 -9.57 0.58
C GLY A 286 12.95 -10.76 1.52
N VAL A 287 12.29 -11.80 1.03
CA VAL A 287 12.32 -13.13 1.66
C VAL A 287 13.49 -13.94 1.09
N PRO A 288 14.01 -14.98 1.80
CA PRO A 288 15.15 -15.74 1.34
C PRO A 288 15.05 -16.25 -0.10
N THR A 289 13.87 -16.71 -0.53
CA THR A 289 13.65 -17.20 -1.89
C THR A 289 13.78 -16.11 -2.96
N MET A 290 13.50 -14.83 -2.63
CA MET A 290 13.73 -13.70 -3.53
C MET A 290 15.22 -13.48 -3.73
N PHE A 291 16.02 -13.41 -2.66
CA PHE A 291 17.47 -13.26 -2.74
C PHE A 291 18.13 -14.43 -3.48
N ILE A 292 17.67 -15.67 -3.24
CA ILE A 292 18.18 -16.83 -3.99
C ILE A 292 17.89 -16.68 -5.49
N ALA A 293 16.70 -16.22 -5.87
CA ALA A 293 16.35 -16.01 -7.28
C ALA A 293 17.18 -14.89 -7.92
N GLU A 294 17.45 -13.81 -7.18
CA GLU A 294 18.30 -12.71 -7.61
C GLU A 294 19.76 -13.14 -7.80
N LEU A 295 20.35 -13.79 -6.79
CA LEU A 295 21.76 -14.25 -6.82
C LEU A 295 22.02 -15.31 -7.89
N ASN A 296 21.06 -16.18 -8.19
CA ASN A 296 21.17 -17.20 -9.22
C ASN A 296 20.69 -16.74 -10.61
N HIS A 297 20.33 -15.46 -10.76
CA HIS A 297 19.86 -14.95 -12.04
C HIS A 297 21.03 -14.91 -13.05
N PRO A 298 20.86 -15.46 -14.29
CA PRO A 298 21.97 -15.54 -15.27
C PRO A 298 22.61 -14.19 -15.61
N MET A 299 21.90 -13.10 -15.43
CA MET A 299 22.38 -11.74 -15.70
C MET A 299 22.85 -11.02 -14.43
N PHE A 300 23.01 -11.67 -13.29
CA PHE A 300 23.38 -11.03 -12.03
C PHE A 300 24.62 -10.15 -12.15
N ASP A 301 25.68 -10.67 -12.77
CA ASP A 301 26.97 -9.98 -12.94
C ASP A 301 26.90 -8.74 -13.86
N MET A 302 25.78 -8.53 -14.56
CA MET A 302 25.57 -7.34 -15.40
C MET A 302 25.11 -6.12 -14.59
N PHE A 303 24.73 -6.30 -13.33
CA PHE A 303 24.19 -5.24 -12.48
C PHE A 303 25.16 -4.87 -11.36
N ASP A 304 25.34 -3.59 -11.14
CA ASP A 304 26.15 -3.08 -10.03
C ASP A 304 25.28 -2.98 -8.75
N MET A 305 25.55 -3.87 -7.80
CA MET A 305 24.89 -3.92 -6.49
C MET A 305 25.68 -3.17 -5.41
N SER A 306 26.80 -2.53 -5.73
CA SER A 306 27.72 -1.89 -4.76
C SER A 306 27.10 -0.74 -3.95
N SER A 307 25.95 -0.21 -4.39
CA SER A 307 25.22 0.82 -3.63
C SER A 307 24.47 0.26 -2.41
N LEU A 308 24.18 -1.04 -2.38
CA LEU A 308 23.49 -1.66 -1.26
C LEU A 308 24.37 -1.66 -0.01
N ARG A 309 23.89 -1.06 1.06
CA ARG A 309 24.56 -1.00 2.36
C ARG A 309 23.82 -1.74 3.48
N THR A 310 22.52 -1.97 3.30
CA THR A 310 21.66 -2.60 4.30
C THR A 310 20.45 -3.27 3.67
N GLY A 311 19.72 -4.07 4.45
CA GLY A 311 18.51 -4.72 4.01
C GLY A 311 17.87 -5.57 5.11
N ILE A 312 16.69 -6.11 4.82
CA ILE A 312 16.03 -7.08 5.68
C ILE A 312 15.73 -8.34 4.87
N MET A 313 16.19 -9.47 5.39
CA MET A 313 15.78 -10.79 4.93
C MET A 313 14.94 -11.45 6.03
N ALA A 314 13.65 -11.68 5.79
CA ALA A 314 12.72 -12.14 6.82
C ALA A 314 11.66 -13.10 6.25
N ALA A 315 10.81 -13.62 7.14
CA ALA A 315 9.61 -14.42 6.87
C ALA A 315 9.78 -15.91 6.60
N VAL A 316 11.00 -16.47 6.59
CA VAL A 316 11.23 -17.92 6.52
C VAL A 316 12.31 -18.33 7.50
N SER A 317 12.19 -19.52 8.12
CA SER A 317 13.19 -20.04 9.06
C SER A 317 14.57 -20.18 8.39
N TYR A 318 15.58 -19.60 9.01
CA TYR A 318 16.99 -19.60 8.56
C TYR A 318 17.67 -20.99 8.61
N THR A 319 16.98 -22.04 9.01
CA THR A 319 17.59 -23.33 9.30
C THR A 319 18.22 -24.04 8.11
N HIS A 320 18.07 -23.53 6.88
CA HIS A 320 18.62 -24.14 5.66
C HIS A 320 19.53 -23.23 4.82
N LEU A 321 19.72 -21.97 5.22
CA LEU A 321 20.67 -21.08 4.58
C LEU A 321 21.95 -21.03 5.43
N ARG A 322 22.83 -22.00 5.29
CA ARG A 322 24.24 -21.74 5.57
C ARG A 322 24.70 -20.76 4.51
N ALA A 323 24.96 -19.52 4.92
CA ALA A 323 25.75 -18.60 4.13
C ALA A 323 27.05 -19.35 3.78
N HIS A 324 27.32 -19.53 2.51
CA HIS A 324 28.67 -19.80 2.09
C HIS A 324 29.42 -18.51 2.39
N GLU A 325 30.20 -18.55 3.47
CA GLU A 325 31.19 -17.54 3.78
C GLU A 325 32.18 -17.50 2.61
N THR A 326 32.15 -16.41 1.87
CA THR A 326 33.27 -15.95 1.06
C THR A 326 33.51 -14.48 1.35
#